data_fb5c73c73e27ce4700436ae6a95fc99d
#
_entry.id   fb5c73c73e27ce4700436ae6a95fc99d
#
_cell.length_a   1.000
_cell.length_b   1.000
_cell.length_c   1.000
_cell.angle_alpha   90.00
_cell.angle_beta   90.00
_cell.angle_gamma   90.00
#
_symmetry.space_group_name_H-M   'P 1'
#
loop_
_entity.id
_entity.type
_entity.pdbx_description
1 polymer ?
#
loop_
_entity_poly.entity_id
_entity_poly.type
_entity_poly.pdbx_seq_one_letter_code
_entity_poly.pdbx_strand_id
1 'polypeptide(L)'
;MASKLPTVALIGQANVGKSSLFNRMVRAQQAIVAREAGTTRDSVIGKVEYKKHQFWLVDTAGLKDPNDDFEATIQDQITEASESADVILVVVDSIMYPSDQDKIVAKKALKSKKPVILVLNKTDLKGSLPVDEFKRLGIKTVIQTSAEHNRGIANLLDMVTEKIPAKIERQQNDILRVALIGRPNVGKSTLFNALAGKQQALVANIAGTTRDINRVQVRYNQNTIELLDTAGIRRQGKQETGIEKFSVLRTLQAIEESDICLLLLDVNELNVALDQRLAGIINDAGKGLIVVVSKWDSVEGKDAFTRDALAPKISYHLKFVPWAPLIFTSSITGQNITKLFDLVLDINKRRNQETKTRTLNDLLQKAVQKHPPAGLKNTHPKLRYIVQTDTTPPWFVIYGSNLKFIHWSYKRYLESLIRDTYNYNGTPIKLSFRDEKQIKSNKKRISQGKEPVTKAYKQAKNAKKLLNPHNNR
;
A
#
# COMPACT_ATOMS: atom_id res chain seq x y z
N MET A 1 19.81 -7.64 -1.86
CA MET A 1 19.16 -6.55 -1.06
C MET A 1 17.75 -6.39 -1.57
N ALA A 2 16.73 -6.47 -0.70
CA ALA A 2 15.35 -6.19 -1.09
C ALA A 2 15.24 -4.71 -1.45
N SER A 3 14.76 -4.37 -2.64
CA SER A 3 14.64 -2.97 -3.04
C SER A 3 13.47 -2.33 -2.30
N LYS A 4 13.78 -1.52 -1.30
CA LYS A 4 12.86 -0.58 -0.67
C LYS A 4 12.25 0.31 -1.76
N LEU A 5 10.93 0.49 -1.77
CA LEU A 5 10.34 1.47 -2.67
C LEU A 5 10.86 2.86 -2.32
N PRO A 6 11.34 3.65 -3.30
CA PRO A 6 11.81 5.00 -3.06
C PRO A 6 10.73 5.87 -2.44
N THR A 7 11.13 6.84 -1.64
CA THR A 7 10.22 7.78 -0.97
C THR A 7 10.45 9.20 -1.50
N VAL A 8 9.37 9.86 -1.88
CA VAL A 8 9.36 11.26 -2.34
C VAL A 8 8.58 12.09 -1.34
N ALA A 9 9.19 13.12 -0.78
CA ALA A 9 8.55 14.00 0.21
C ALA A 9 8.16 15.33 -0.41
N LEU A 10 6.93 15.80 -0.12
CA LEU A 10 6.44 17.15 -0.41
C LEU A 10 6.66 18.05 0.81
N ILE A 11 7.47 19.11 0.68
CA ILE A 11 7.71 20.10 1.73
C ILE A 11 7.42 21.52 1.21
N GLY A 12 7.12 22.44 2.08
CA GLY A 12 6.81 23.83 1.75
C GLY A 12 5.82 24.44 2.73
N GLN A 13 5.53 25.72 2.57
CA GLN A 13 4.61 26.45 3.44
C GLN A 13 3.17 25.96 3.37
N ALA A 14 2.33 26.38 4.31
CA ALA A 14 0.89 26.17 4.24
C ALA A 14 0.30 26.81 2.98
N ASN A 15 -0.78 26.24 2.44
CA ASN A 15 -1.56 26.79 1.33
C ASN A 15 -0.86 26.94 -0.04
N VAL A 16 0.39 26.46 -0.20
CA VAL A 16 1.07 26.44 -1.52
C VAL A 16 0.52 25.33 -2.45
N GLY A 17 -0.41 24.51 -1.97
CA GLY A 17 -1.09 23.48 -2.74
C GLY A 17 -0.43 22.10 -2.69
N LYS A 18 0.33 21.77 -1.63
CA LYS A 18 0.95 20.44 -1.45
C LYS A 18 -0.05 19.29 -1.50
N SER A 19 -1.14 19.38 -0.72
CA SER A 19 -2.17 18.32 -0.68
C SER A 19 -2.92 18.19 -2.02
N SER A 20 -3.13 19.30 -2.74
CA SER A 20 -3.69 19.25 -4.10
C SER A 20 -2.73 18.54 -5.06
N LEU A 21 -1.44 18.85 -4.98
CA LEU A 21 -0.39 18.23 -5.78
C LEU A 21 -0.26 16.73 -5.44
N PHE A 22 -0.24 16.38 -4.15
CA PHE A 22 -0.27 15.02 -3.65
C PHE A 22 -1.43 14.22 -4.25
N ASN A 23 -2.65 14.76 -4.11
CA ASN A 23 -3.84 14.10 -4.63
C ASN A 23 -3.81 13.91 -6.15
N ARG A 24 -3.22 14.85 -6.91
CA ARG A 24 -3.06 14.71 -8.36
C ARG A 24 -2.04 13.65 -8.73
N MET A 25 -0.89 13.64 -8.10
CA MET A 25 0.16 12.65 -8.35
C MET A 25 -0.31 11.23 -8.00
N VAL A 26 -1.04 11.08 -6.88
CA VAL A 26 -1.59 9.79 -6.43
C VAL A 26 -2.74 9.34 -7.33
N ARG A 27 -3.63 10.22 -7.82
CA ARG A 27 -4.76 9.88 -8.70
C ARG A 27 -4.37 9.64 -10.15
N ALA A 28 -3.19 10.03 -10.55
CA ALA A 28 -2.73 9.85 -11.93
C ALA A 28 -2.67 8.36 -12.34
N GLN A 29 -2.56 7.44 -11.36
CA GLN A 29 -2.72 5.98 -11.57
C GLN A 29 -3.16 5.29 -10.27
N GLN A 30 -3.59 4.01 -10.32
CA GLN A 30 -4.19 3.23 -9.22
C GLN A 30 -3.31 3.26 -7.96
N ALA A 31 -3.67 4.07 -6.99
CA ALA A 31 -2.92 4.23 -5.76
C ALA A 31 -3.64 3.58 -4.57
N ILE A 32 -2.87 2.89 -3.73
CA ILE A 32 -3.29 2.49 -2.39
C ILE A 32 -3.08 3.72 -1.50
N VAL A 33 -4.17 4.33 -1.07
CA VAL A 33 -4.15 5.50 -0.19
C VAL A 33 -4.41 5.06 1.25
N ALA A 34 -3.46 5.25 2.14
CA ALA A 34 -3.69 5.13 3.57
C ALA A 34 -4.37 6.42 4.08
N ARG A 35 -5.69 6.35 4.36
CA ARG A 35 -6.45 7.45 4.96
C ARG A 35 -6.49 7.27 6.48
N GLU A 36 -6.14 8.28 7.23
CA GLU A 36 -6.40 8.29 8.68
C GLU A 36 -7.88 8.55 8.97
N ALA A 37 -8.50 7.69 9.79
CA ALA A 37 -9.87 7.86 10.22
C ALA A 37 -9.92 8.89 11.37
N GLY A 38 -10.63 9.99 11.15
CA GLY A 38 -10.89 10.97 12.21
C GLY A 38 -10.87 12.43 11.77
N THR A 39 -10.23 12.76 10.64
CA THR A 39 -10.29 14.11 10.09
C THR A 39 -10.70 14.08 8.62
N THR A 40 -11.61 14.96 8.25
CA THR A 40 -12.10 15.17 6.87
C THR A 40 -11.01 15.78 5.96
N ARG A 41 -9.75 15.83 6.40
CA ARG A 41 -8.58 16.39 5.71
C ARG A 41 -7.43 15.38 5.71
N ASP A 42 -7.09 14.92 4.50
CA ASP A 42 -5.77 14.67 3.96
C ASP A 42 -5.14 13.28 4.12
N SER A 43 -4.99 12.65 2.96
CA SER A 43 -4.13 11.47 2.79
C SER A 43 -2.67 11.90 2.85
N VAL A 44 -1.96 11.43 3.85
CA VAL A 44 -0.59 11.85 4.16
C VAL A 44 0.46 11.02 3.40
N ILE A 45 0.14 9.76 3.09
CA ILE A 45 1.05 8.83 2.41
C ILE A 45 0.29 8.11 1.30
N GLY A 46 0.84 8.12 0.08
CA GLY A 46 0.28 7.44 -1.06
C GLY A 46 1.34 6.73 -1.89
N LYS A 47 1.00 5.54 -2.42
CA LYS A 47 1.83 4.85 -3.39
C LYS A 47 1.51 5.38 -4.78
N VAL A 48 2.52 5.84 -5.48
CA VAL A 48 2.44 6.29 -6.87
C VAL A 48 3.04 5.23 -7.77
N GLU A 49 2.30 4.87 -8.82
CA GLU A 49 2.79 4.04 -9.91
C GLU A 49 2.76 4.86 -11.18
N TYR A 50 3.94 5.09 -11.78
CA TYR A 50 4.07 5.87 -12.99
C TYR A 50 5.04 5.21 -13.97
N LYS A 51 4.55 4.90 -15.18
CA LYS A 51 5.29 4.11 -16.18
C LYS A 51 5.70 2.75 -15.56
N LYS A 52 6.99 2.51 -15.39
CA LYS A 52 7.55 1.28 -14.75
C LYS A 52 8.09 1.53 -13.34
N HIS A 53 7.90 2.74 -12.80
CA HIS A 53 8.41 3.13 -11.48
C HIS A 53 7.30 3.12 -10.44
N GLN A 54 7.65 2.73 -9.22
CA GLN A 54 6.77 2.76 -8.05
C GLN A 54 7.52 3.46 -6.92
N PHE A 55 6.86 4.36 -6.21
CA PHE A 55 7.43 5.07 -5.07
C PHE A 55 6.35 5.51 -4.08
N TRP A 56 6.78 5.77 -2.85
CA TRP A 56 5.94 6.39 -1.83
C TRP A 56 5.99 7.91 -1.97
N LEU A 57 4.84 8.55 -1.98
CA LEU A 57 4.70 10.00 -1.90
C LEU A 57 4.19 10.36 -0.51
N VAL A 58 4.86 11.30 0.16
CA VAL A 58 4.54 11.73 1.52
C VAL A 58 4.23 13.23 1.50
N ASP A 59 3.03 13.61 1.94
CA ASP A 59 2.68 15.02 2.20
C ASP A 59 2.98 15.35 3.66
N THR A 60 4.00 16.19 3.88
CA THR A 60 4.44 16.54 5.23
C THR A 60 3.53 17.57 5.91
N ALA A 61 2.66 18.27 5.17
CA ALA A 61 1.78 19.30 5.72
C ALA A 61 0.48 18.78 6.35
N GLY A 62 -0.04 17.63 5.88
CA GLY A 62 -1.24 16.99 6.45
C GLY A 62 -1.00 16.34 7.82
N LEU A 63 0.13 16.61 8.44
CA LEU A 63 0.67 15.87 9.60
C LEU A 63 0.45 16.56 10.96
N LYS A 64 -0.31 17.67 11.07
CA LYS A 64 -0.37 18.45 12.33
C LYS A 64 -1.76 18.78 12.85
N ASP A 65 -1.82 18.89 14.20
CA ASP A 65 -2.90 19.54 14.91
C ASP A 65 -2.86 21.08 14.74
N PRO A 66 -4.04 21.75 14.76
CA PRO A 66 -4.12 23.19 14.51
C PRO A 66 -3.46 24.09 15.58
N ASN A 67 -3.03 23.51 16.70
CA ASN A 67 -2.53 24.24 17.88
C ASN A 67 -1.01 24.26 18.05
N ASP A 68 -0.24 23.73 17.10
CA ASP A 68 1.22 23.70 17.21
C ASP A 68 1.90 24.94 16.63
N ASP A 69 2.96 25.42 17.28
CA ASP A 69 3.79 26.58 16.87
C ASP A 69 4.34 26.41 15.45
N PHE A 70 4.13 27.43 14.61
CA PHE A 70 4.40 27.41 13.17
C PHE A 70 5.87 27.17 12.79
N GLU A 71 6.83 27.67 13.56
CA GLU A 71 8.26 27.51 13.26
C GLU A 71 8.82 26.12 13.61
N ALA A 72 8.40 25.53 14.72
CA ALA A 72 8.72 24.17 15.07
C ALA A 72 8.23 23.19 13.98
N THR A 73 7.05 23.49 13.39
CA THR A 73 6.39 22.72 12.34
C THR A 73 7.20 22.57 11.06
N ILE A 74 7.76 23.66 10.54
CA ILE A 74 8.54 23.62 9.29
C ILE A 74 9.88 22.90 9.54
N GLN A 75 10.48 23.11 10.69
CA GLN A 75 11.74 22.46 11.06
C GLN A 75 11.62 20.94 11.13
N ASP A 76 10.54 20.45 11.74
CA ASP A 76 10.27 19.03 11.87
C ASP A 76 9.99 18.40 10.50
N GLN A 77 9.17 19.03 9.66
CA GLN A 77 8.87 18.56 8.30
C GLN A 77 10.13 18.36 7.46
N ILE A 78 11.07 19.31 7.52
CA ILE A 78 12.29 19.24 6.72
C ILE A 78 13.24 18.19 7.27
N THR A 79 13.36 18.07 8.60
CA THR A 79 14.20 17.07 9.24
C THR A 79 13.69 15.68 8.88
N GLU A 80 12.40 15.46 8.98
CA GLU A 80 11.74 14.22 8.60
C GLU A 80 11.94 13.87 7.12
N ALA A 81 11.68 14.82 6.22
CA ALA A 81 11.86 14.63 4.80
C ALA A 81 13.34 14.35 4.44
N SER A 82 14.28 15.07 5.05
CA SER A 82 15.70 14.88 4.78
C SER A 82 16.25 13.55 5.28
N GLU A 83 15.63 12.96 6.30
CA GLU A 83 16.04 11.69 6.88
C GLU A 83 15.48 10.48 6.12
N SER A 84 14.26 10.55 5.61
CA SER A 84 13.53 9.40 5.08
C SER A 84 13.28 9.43 3.57
N ALA A 85 13.33 10.60 2.93
CA ALA A 85 13.08 10.71 1.50
C ALA A 85 14.33 10.41 0.65
N ASP A 86 14.09 9.84 -0.53
CA ASP A 86 15.10 9.67 -1.57
C ASP A 86 15.11 10.88 -2.53
N VAL A 87 13.96 11.58 -2.66
CA VAL A 87 13.80 12.83 -3.42
C VAL A 87 12.93 13.80 -2.63
N ILE A 88 13.27 15.08 -2.64
CA ILE A 88 12.53 16.13 -1.96
C ILE A 88 11.92 17.08 -2.99
N LEU A 89 10.61 17.32 -2.91
CA LEU A 89 9.89 18.31 -3.70
C LEU A 89 9.60 19.53 -2.81
N VAL A 90 10.29 20.63 -3.08
CA VAL A 90 10.03 21.92 -2.42
C VAL A 90 8.94 22.61 -3.20
N VAL A 91 7.75 22.76 -2.63
CA VAL A 91 6.57 23.35 -3.28
C VAL A 91 6.43 24.79 -2.82
N VAL A 92 6.36 25.72 -3.79
CA VAL A 92 6.12 27.14 -3.56
C VAL A 92 4.97 27.65 -4.42
N ASP A 93 4.35 28.73 -4.00
CA ASP A 93 3.30 29.39 -4.74
C ASP A 93 3.93 30.33 -5.80
N SER A 94 3.54 30.16 -7.08
CA SER A 94 4.10 30.96 -8.19
C SER A 94 3.62 32.39 -8.22
N ILE A 95 2.59 32.74 -7.44
CA ILE A 95 2.04 34.11 -7.43
C ILE A 95 2.80 35.02 -6.47
N MET A 96 3.42 34.44 -5.45
CA MET A 96 4.09 35.16 -4.38
C MET A 96 5.62 35.14 -4.56
N TYR A 97 6.26 36.27 -4.26
CA TYR A 97 7.72 36.28 -4.16
C TYR A 97 8.18 35.32 -3.05
N PRO A 98 9.28 34.57 -3.28
CA PRO A 98 9.80 33.65 -2.26
C PRO A 98 10.08 34.40 -0.95
N SER A 99 9.43 33.94 0.11
CA SER A 99 9.57 34.47 1.47
C SER A 99 10.86 33.99 2.14
N ASP A 100 11.19 34.54 3.29
CA ASP A 100 12.33 34.05 4.08
C ASP A 100 12.12 32.63 4.57
N GLN A 101 10.88 32.23 4.81
CA GLN A 101 10.54 30.83 5.13
C GLN A 101 10.83 29.88 3.96
N ASP A 102 10.51 30.27 2.72
CA ASP A 102 10.85 29.47 1.53
C ASP A 102 12.37 29.33 1.38
N LYS A 103 13.14 30.37 1.69
CA LYS A 103 14.60 30.31 1.70
C LYS A 103 15.13 29.34 2.76
N ILE A 104 14.54 29.33 3.96
CA ILE A 104 14.90 28.40 5.05
C ILE A 104 14.62 26.95 4.61
N VAL A 105 13.42 26.69 4.07
CA VAL A 105 13.01 25.37 3.55
C VAL A 105 13.99 24.90 2.46
N ALA A 106 14.23 25.73 1.46
CA ALA A 106 15.13 25.43 0.35
C ALA A 106 16.58 25.15 0.82
N LYS A 107 17.12 26.01 1.68
CA LYS A 107 18.48 25.85 2.25
C LYS A 107 18.63 24.55 3.01
N LYS A 108 17.64 24.15 3.82
CA LYS A 108 17.65 22.89 4.57
C LYS A 108 17.51 21.69 3.65
N ALA A 109 16.57 21.76 2.67
CA ALA A 109 16.43 20.70 1.66
C ALA A 109 17.76 20.45 0.93
N LEU A 110 18.45 21.50 0.51
CA LEU A 110 19.76 21.39 -0.15
C LEU A 110 20.84 20.82 0.77
N LYS A 111 20.82 21.14 2.07
CA LYS A 111 21.76 20.56 3.06
C LYS A 111 21.59 19.07 3.27
N SER A 112 20.43 18.49 2.96
CA SER A 112 20.16 17.04 3.10
C SER A 112 21.00 16.16 2.17
N LYS A 113 21.65 16.75 1.16
CA LYS A 113 22.40 16.05 0.08
C LYS A 113 21.54 15.10 -0.75
N LYS A 114 20.21 15.22 -0.68
CA LYS A 114 19.27 14.46 -1.51
C LYS A 114 18.96 15.24 -2.80
N PRO A 115 18.50 14.60 -3.88
CA PRO A 115 17.94 15.27 -5.02
C PRO A 115 16.77 16.17 -4.61
N VAL A 116 16.82 17.45 -4.98
CA VAL A 116 15.77 18.45 -4.67
C VAL A 116 15.21 18.99 -5.97
N ILE A 117 13.88 19.04 -6.08
CA ILE A 117 13.15 19.65 -7.18
C ILE A 117 12.30 20.80 -6.61
N LEU A 118 12.41 21.99 -7.18
CA LEU A 118 11.54 23.13 -6.89
C LEU A 118 10.28 23.03 -7.75
N VAL A 119 9.13 22.99 -7.11
CA VAL A 119 7.83 22.93 -7.77
C VAL A 119 7.12 24.27 -7.60
N LEU A 120 7.04 25.05 -8.69
CA LEU A 120 6.26 26.28 -8.75
C LEU A 120 4.80 25.90 -9.05
N ASN A 121 3.95 25.93 -8.05
CA ASN A 121 2.55 25.53 -8.19
C ASN A 121 1.65 26.76 -8.40
N LYS A 122 0.41 26.52 -8.87
CA LYS A 122 -0.62 27.53 -9.19
C LYS A 122 -0.25 28.44 -10.39
N THR A 123 0.52 27.94 -11.35
CA THR A 123 0.94 28.70 -12.54
C THR A 123 -0.19 28.99 -13.54
N ASP A 124 -1.40 28.54 -13.26
CA ASP A 124 -2.62 28.83 -13.98
C ASP A 124 -3.25 30.16 -13.59
N LEU A 125 -2.90 30.71 -12.45
CA LEU A 125 -3.47 31.97 -11.94
C LEU A 125 -2.80 33.20 -12.59
N LYS A 126 -3.61 34.23 -12.81
CA LYS A 126 -3.09 35.52 -13.31
C LYS A 126 -2.13 36.12 -12.27
N GLY A 127 -0.97 36.58 -12.70
CA GLY A 127 0.06 37.14 -11.82
C GLY A 127 1.14 36.15 -11.40
N SER A 128 1.19 34.96 -11.99
CA SER A 128 2.31 34.04 -11.80
C SER A 128 3.64 34.71 -12.18
N LEU A 129 4.60 34.67 -11.26
CA LEU A 129 5.91 35.29 -11.41
C LEU A 129 6.82 34.50 -12.36
N PRO A 130 7.76 35.12 -13.04
CA PRO A 130 8.78 34.47 -13.84
C PRO A 130 9.62 33.49 -12.99
N VAL A 131 10.07 32.40 -13.60
CA VAL A 131 10.91 31.38 -12.93
C VAL A 131 12.20 32.00 -12.34
N ASP A 132 12.70 33.07 -12.96
CA ASP A 132 13.92 33.75 -12.54
C ASP A 132 13.84 34.32 -11.13
N GLU A 133 12.65 34.71 -10.68
CA GLU A 133 12.42 35.23 -9.32
C GLU A 133 12.66 34.18 -8.25
N PHE A 134 12.55 32.91 -8.61
CA PHE A 134 12.74 31.76 -7.71
C PHE A 134 14.19 31.23 -7.71
N LYS A 135 15.08 31.72 -8.59
CA LYS A 135 16.50 31.30 -8.64
C LYS A 135 17.23 31.57 -7.33
N ARG A 136 16.81 32.59 -6.58
CA ARG A 136 17.36 32.94 -5.25
C ARG A 136 17.16 31.83 -4.18
N LEU A 137 16.29 30.84 -4.42
CA LEU A 137 16.16 29.66 -3.56
C LEU A 137 17.32 28.65 -3.73
N GLY A 138 18.17 28.82 -4.76
CA GLY A 138 19.35 28.01 -5.00
C GLY A 138 19.10 26.59 -5.53
N ILE A 139 17.84 26.22 -5.81
CA ILE A 139 17.48 24.91 -6.35
C ILE A 139 17.56 24.95 -7.88
N LYS A 140 18.44 24.14 -8.46
CA LYS A 140 18.71 24.16 -9.91
C LYS A 140 17.61 23.51 -10.75
N THR A 141 16.96 22.49 -10.23
CA THR A 141 15.90 21.75 -10.92
C THR A 141 14.55 22.38 -10.59
N VAL A 142 13.92 23.05 -11.55
CA VAL A 142 12.67 23.78 -11.36
C VAL A 142 11.61 23.27 -12.32
N ILE A 143 10.38 23.12 -11.85
CA ILE A 143 9.23 22.77 -12.67
C ILE A 143 8.00 23.60 -12.31
N GLN A 144 7.22 23.95 -13.32
CA GLN A 144 5.97 24.67 -13.20
C GLN A 144 4.79 23.71 -13.23
N THR A 145 3.85 23.85 -12.29
CA THR A 145 2.66 23.00 -12.17
C THR A 145 1.40 23.80 -11.87
N SER A 146 0.27 23.26 -12.28
CA SER A 146 -1.04 23.60 -11.74
C SER A 146 -1.71 22.33 -11.27
N ALA A 147 -1.72 22.11 -9.97
CA ALA A 147 -2.36 20.93 -9.38
C ALA A 147 -3.87 20.92 -9.65
N GLU A 148 -4.53 22.08 -9.71
CA GLU A 148 -5.96 22.19 -9.98
C GLU A 148 -6.31 21.78 -11.41
N HIS A 149 -5.56 22.26 -12.39
CA HIS A 149 -5.79 22.00 -13.81
C HIS A 149 -5.00 20.81 -14.37
N ASN A 150 -4.29 20.06 -13.52
CA ASN A 150 -3.48 18.90 -13.91
C ASN A 150 -2.40 19.23 -14.96
N ARG A 151 -1.84 20.46 -14.95
CA ARG A 151 -0.78 20.89 -15.85
C ARG A 151 0.59 20.65 -15.20
N GLY A 152 1.57 20.19 -15.99
CA GLY A 152 2.94 19.94 -15.53
C GLY A 152 3.11 18.71 -14.64
N ILE A 153 2.03 18.00 -14.26
CA ILE A 153 2.10 16.84 -13.36
C ILE A 153 2.85 15.67 -14.00
N ALA A 154 2.61 15.38 -15.27
CA ALA A 154 3.33 14.32 -15.99
C ALA A 154 4.84 14.60 -16.07
N ASN A 155 5.20 15.85 -16.39
CA ASN A 155 6.61 16.28 -16.43
C ASN A 155 7.27 16.20 -15.05
N LEU A 156 6.55 16.56 -13.97
CA LEU A 156 7.03 16.40 -12.60
C LEU A 156 7.29 14.94 -12.28
N LEU A 157 6.36 14.04 -12.65
CA LEU A 157 6.54 12.59 -12.45
C LEU A 157 7.72 12.05 -13.25
N ASP A 158 7.94 12.52 -14.48
CA ASP A 158 9.11 12.16 -15.28
C ASP A 158 10.41 12.58 -14.57
N MET A 159 10.49 13.83 -14.12
CA MET A 159 11.66 14.33 -13.37
C MET A 159 11.91 13.57 -12.06
N VAL A 160 10.85 13.18 -11.36
CA VAL A 160 10.96 12.36 -10.15
C VAL A 160 11.53 10.98 -10.51
N THR A 161 11.00 10.33 -11.56
CA THR A 161 11.44 8.98 -11.95
C THR A 161 12.90 8.93 -12.43
N GLU A 162 13.43 10.03 -12.96
CA GLU A 162 14.84 10.15 -13.30
C GLU A 162 15.78 10.23 -12.07
N LYS A 163 15.25 10.72 -10.93
CA LYS A 163 16.05 10.94 -9.72
C LYS A 163 15.87 9.86 -8.65
N ILE A 164 14.85 9.00 -8.77
CA ILE A 164 14.71 7.86 -7.87
C ILE A 164 15.57 6.69 -8.35
N PRO A 165 16.10 5.85 -7.43
CA PRO A 165 16.83 4.65 -7.81
C PRO A 165 15.96 3.76 -8.72
N ALA A 166 16.56 3.19 -9.75
CA ALA A 166 15.88 2.22 -10.60
C ALA A 166 15.38 1.04 -9.74
N LYS A 167 14.18 0.54 -10.04
CA LYS A 167 13.65 -0.64 -9.37
C LYS A 167 14.61 -1.81 -9.64
N ILE A 168 15.29 -2.26 -8.61
CA ILE A 168 16.04 -3.52 -8.69
C ILE A 168 14.97 -4.61 -8.77
N GLU A 169 14.89 -5.29 -9.92
CA GLU A 169 14.01 -6.46 -10.06
C GLU A 169 14.36 -7.45 -8.94
N ARG A 170 13.32 -7.94 -8.27
CA ARG A 170 13.49 -9.00 -7.27
C ARG A 170 14.16 -10.18 -7.99
N GLN A 171 15.44 -10.42 -7.72
CA GLN A 171 15.95 -11.77 -7.90
C GLN A 171 15.05 -12.67 -7.02
N GLN A 172 14.51 -13.72 -7.61
CA GLN A 172 13.81 -14.78 -6.88
C GLN A 172 14.82 -15.44 -5.93
N ASN A 173 15.06 -14.79 -4.79
CA ASN A 173 15.75 -15.45 -3.70
C ASN A 173 14.68 -16.28 -2.98
N ASP A 174 14.97 -17.54 -2.72
CA ASP A 174 14.13 -18.50 -1.97
C ASP A 174 13.87 -18.09 -0.50
N ILE A 175 14.05 -16.82 -0.16
CA ILE A 175 13.88 -16.28 1.19
C ILE A 175 12.44 -15.78 1.35
N LEU A 176 11.68 -16.46 2.21
CA LEU A 176 10.33 -16.07 2.58
C LEU A 176 10.35 -14.92 3.58
N ARG A 177 9.73 -13.78 3.24
CA ARG A 177 9.69 -12.59 4.08
C ARG A 177 8.40 -12.49 4.86
N VAL A 178 8.53 -12.34 6.18
CA VAL A 178 7.41 -12.28 7.11
C VAL A 178 7.49 -10.98 7.92
N ALA A 179 6.49 -10.09 7.76
CA ALA A 179 6.42 -8.83 8.50
C ALA A 179 5.51 -8.94 9.73
N LEU A 180 5.98 -8.40 10.86
CA LEU A 180 5.18 -8.24 12.07
C LEU A 180 4.51 -6.86 12.03
N ILE A 181 3.19 -6.85 11.94
CA ILE A 181 2.35 -5.67 11.78
C ILE A 181 1.42 -5.54 12.98
N GLY A 182 1.10 -4.34 13.40
CA GLY A 182 0.18 -4.09 14.50
C GLY A 182 0.45 -2.75 15.19
N ARG A 183 -0.45 -2.35 16.07
CA ARG A 183 -0.37 -1.11 16.85
C ARG A 183 0.88 -1.06 17.74
N PRO A 184 1.28 0.11 18.23
CA PRO A 184 2.26 0.20 19.31
C PRO A 184 1.84 -0.67 20.52
N ASN A 185 2.80 -1.24 21.23
CA ASN A 185 2.64 -2.00 22.48
C ASN A 185 1.81 -3.32 22.40
N VAL A 186 1.41 -3.79 21.21
CA VAL A 186 0.73 -5.10 21.06
C VAL A 186 1.67 -6.32 21.18
N GLY A 187 2.96 -6.10 21.45
CA GLY A 187 3.93 -7.20 21.65
C GLY A 187 4.73 -7.60 20.41
N LYS A 188 4.83 -6.73 19.36
CA LYS A 188 5.59 -7.03 18.14
C LYS A 188 7.04 -7.41 18.42
N SER A 189 7.78 -6.55 19.12
CA SER A 189 9.20 -6.81 19.43
C SER A 189 9.40 -8.01 20.35
N THR A 190 8.47 -8.27 21.26
CA THR A 190 8.49 -9.46 22.12
C THR A 190 8.29 -10.73 21.27
N LEU A 191 7.32 -10.71 20.35
CA LEU A 191 7.09 -11.83 19.43
C LEU A 191 8.26 -12.02 18.46
N PHE A 192 8.82 -10.92 17.93
CA PHE A 192 9.99 -10.96 17.07
C PHE A 192 11.17 -11.65 17.75
N ASN A 193 11.48 -11.26 19.00
CA ASN A 193 12.55 -11.87 19.78
C ASN A 193 12.25 -13.34 20.11
N ALA A 194 11.01 -13.69 20.41
CA ALA A 194 10.61 -15.06 20.66
C ALA A 194 10.73 -15.96 19.42
N LEU A 195 10.40 -15.43 18.23
CA LEU A 195 10.61 -16.13 16.96
C LEU A 195 12.09 -16.26 16.61
N ALA A 196 12.88 -15.19 16.80
CA ALA A 196 14.31 -15.19 16.55
C ALA A 196 15.09 -16.08 17.51
N GLY A 197 14.69 -16.14 18.80
CA GLY A 197 15.41 -16.88 19.84
C GLY A 197 15.16 -18.39 19.88
N LYS A 198 14.03 -18.87 19.32
CA LYS A 198 13.69 -20.33 19.33
C LYS A 198 14.43 -21.16 18.31
N GLN A 199 15.01 -20.54 17.30
CA GLN A 199 15.75 -21.22 16.24
C GLN A 199 17.19 -20.68 16.24
N GLN A 200 18.17 -21.49 15.82
CA GLN A 200 19.55 -21.02 15.63
C GLN A 200 19.52 -19.92 14.57
N ALA A 201 19.29 -18.69 15.05
CA ALA A 201 19.35 -17.52 14.20
C ALA A 201 20.78 -17.43 13.66
N LEU A 202 20.94 -17.62 12.36
CA LEU A 202 22.10 -17.09 11.66
C LEU A 202 21.90 -15.58 11.74
N VAL A 203 22.42 -14.97 12.84
CA VAL A 203 22.43 -13.52 13.02
C VAL A 203 23.43 -12.97 12.00
N ALA A 204 23.03 -12.89 10.76
CA ALA A 204 23.57 -11.91 9.87
C ALA A 204 22.83 -10.60 10.23
N ASN A 205 23.35 -9.87 11.21
CA ASN A 205 23.09 -8.44 11.31
C ASN A 205 23.56 -7.86 9.98
N ILE A 206 22.67 -7.80 8.99
CA ILE A 206 22.93 -7.03 7.80
C ILE A 206 22.86 -5.58 8.27
N ALA A 207 24.04 -5.06 8.63
CA ALA A 207 24.24 -3.67 9.00
C ALA A 207 23.85 -2.78 7.84
N GLY A 208 22.60 -2.40 7.80
CA GLY A 208 22.06 -1.31 7.04
C GLY A 208 21.73 -0.19 8.01
N THR A 209 22.06 1.01 7.68
CA THR A 209 21.91 2.27 8.40
C THR A 209 20.87 2.26 9.52
N THR A 210 21.22 2.75 10.69
CA THR A 210 20.55 2.77 12.00
C THR A 210 19.07 3.24 12.06
N ARG A 211 18.36 3.29 10.92
CA ARG A 211 17.00 3.83 10.73
C ARG A 211 16.05 2.93 9.94
N ASP A 212 16.48 1.72 9.53
CA ASP A 212 15.69 0.80 8.72
C ASP A 212 14.98 -0.26 9.58
N ILE A 213 14.03 -0.98 8.93
CA ILE A 213 13.31 -2.12 9.50
C ILE A 213 14.31 -3.15 10.04
N ASN A 214 14.16 -3.60 11.29
CA ASN A 214 14.97 -4.68 11.84
C ASN A 214 14.69 -5.97 11.07
N ARG A 215 15.75 -6.67 10.67
CA ARG A 215 15.67 -7.91 9.90
C ARG A 215 16.49 -8.99 10.56
N VAL A 216 15.90 -10.16 10.71
CA VAL A 216 16.57 -11.37 11.21
C VAL A 216 16.19 -12.53 10.32
N GLN A 217 17.17 -13.31 9.88
CA GLN A 217 16.92 -14.55 9.16
C GLN A 217 16.93 -15.72 10.12
N VAL A 218 15.89 -16.53 10.08
CA VAL A 218 15.71 -17.75 10.85
C VAL A 218 15.59 -18.95 9.91
N ARG A 219 16.19 -20.07 10.28
CA ARG A 219 16.02 -21.34 9.58
C ARG A 219 14.95 -22.19 10.27
N TYR A 220 13.95 -22.61 9.51
CA TYR A 220 12.91 -23.50 9.97
C TYR A 220 12.54 -24.52 8.89
N ASN A 221 12.58 -25.82 9.20
CA ASN A 221 12.26 -26.90 8.25
C ASN A 221 12.91 -26.72 6.87
N GLN A 222 14.24 -26.52 6.83
CA GLN A 222 15.06 -26.29 5.64
C GLN A 222 14.72 -25.00 4.86
N ASN A 223 13.77 -24.19 5.30
CA ASN A 223 13.43 -22.91 4.70
C ASN A 223 14.12 -21.76 5.44
N THR A 224 14.55 -20.74 4.68
CA THR A 224 15.04 -19.48 5.24
C THR A 224 13.90 -18.47 5.29
N ILE A 225 13.57 -18.01 6.49
CA ILE A 225 12.52 -17.01 6.74
C ILE A 225 13.18 -15.72 7.22
N GLU A 226 12.94 -14.61 6.55
CA GLU A 226 13.38 -13.28 6.96
C GLU A 226 12.24 -12.59 7.71
N LEU A 227 12.42 -12.37 9.00
CA LEU A 227 11.48 -11.63 9.84
C LEU A 227 11.75 -10.12 9.73
N LEU A 228 10.70 -9.34 9.54
CA LEU A 228 10.72 -7.88 9.43
C LEU A 228 9.98 -7.28 10.62
N ASP A 229 10.67 -6.53 11.51
CA ASP A 229 10.05 -5.81 12.62
C ASP A 229 9.83 -4.34 12.26
N THR A 230 8.58 -3.90 12.28
CA THR A 230 8.20 -2.50 12.03
C THR A 230 8.40 -1.59 13.24
N ALA A 231 8.64 -2.13 14.44
CA ALA A 231 8.77 -1.37 15.69
C ALA A 231 10.15 -0.77 15.91
N GLY A 232 11.08 -0.90 14.97
CA GLY A 232 12.50 -0.49 14.96
C GLY A 232 12.99 0.30 16.16
N ILE A 233 14.10 -0.15 16.76
CA ILE A 233 14.85 0.31 17.92
C ILE A 233 14.34 1.65 18.51
N ARG A 234 13.45 1.57 19.50
CA ARG A 234 13.31 2.67 20.46
C ARG A 234 14.63 2.80 21.21
N ARG A 235 15.44 3.79 20.90
CA ARG A 235 16.39 4.30 21.92
C ARG A 235 15.54 4.77 23.09
N GLN A 236 15.68 4.13 24.24
CA GLN A 236 15.09 4.56 25.50
C GLN A 236 15.44 6.05 25.70
N GLY A 237 14.45 6.93 25.77
CA GLY A 237 14.68 8.24 26.32
C GLY A 237 14.09 9.47 25.66
N LYS A 238 13.36 9.42 24.51
CA LYS A 238 12.66 10.63 24.02
C LYS A 238 11.32 10.27 23.36
N GLN A 239 10.24 10.67 24.01
CA GLN A 239 8.92 10.83 23.39
C GLN A 239 8.99 12.11 22.54
N GLU A 240 9.10 11.95 21.23
CA GLU A 240 8.95 13.07 20.28
C GLU A 240 7.72 12.80 19.41
N THR A 241 6.83 13.76 19.35
CA THR A 241 5.54 13.77 18.68
C THR A 241 5.62 13.56 17.16
N GLY A 242 6.80 13.62 16.53
CA GLY A 242 7.05 13.35 15.10
C GLY A 242 7.24 11.87 14.74
N ILE A 243 7.45 10.98 15.70
CA ILE A 243 7.88 9.58 15.50
C ILE A 243 6.75 8.66 15.04
N GLU A 244 5.48 8.99 15.32
CA GLU A 244 4.34 8.12 14.98
C GLU A 244 4.13 7.94 13.47
N LYS A 245 4.42 8.93 12.68
CA LYS A 245 4.11 8.99 11.24
C LYS A 245 5.10 8.21 10.39
N PHE A 246 6.39 8.22 10.74
CA PHE A 246 7.37 7.31 10.13
C PHE A 246 7.12 5.85 10.52
N SER A 247 6.47 5.60 11.65
CA SER A 247 5.97 4.28 12.01
C SER A 247 4.96 3.76 10.98
N VAL A 248 4.06 4.61 10.46
CA VAL A 248 3.11 4.24 9.40
C VAL A 248 3.83 3.93 8.09
N LEU A 249 4.75 4.79 7.65
CA LEU A 249 5.51 4.54 6.41
C LEU A 249 6.33 3.25 6.50
N ARG A 250 7.00 2.99 7.64
CA ARG A 250 7.72 1.73 7.87
C ARG A 250 6.79 0.52 7.84
N THR A 251 5.60 0.64 8.41
CA THR A 251 4.58 -0.41 8.37
C THR A 251 4.16 -0.70 6.93
N LEU A 252 3.89 0.32 6.13
CA LEU A 252 3.54 0.17 4.71
C LEU A 252 4.70 -0.42 3.90
N GLN A 253 5.92 0.01 4.14
CA GLN A 253 7.12 -0.55 3.51
C GLN A 253 7.30 -2.04 3.87
N ALA A 254 7.16 -2.40 5.16
CA ALA A 254 7.25 -3.79 5.59
C ALA A 254 6.16 -4.66 4.96
N ILE A 255 4.92 -4.17 4.84
CA ILE A 255 3.85 -4.86 4.12
C ILE A 255 4.25 -5.09 2.65
N GLU A 256 4.74 -4.06 1.96
CA GLU A 256 5.13 -4.19 0.54
C GLU A 256 6.30 -5.14 0.33
N GLU A 257 7.26 -5.16 1.22
CA GLU A 257 8.45 -6.02 1.12
C GLU A 257 8.18 -7.47 1.52
N SER A 258 7.18 -7.71 2.39
CA SER A 258 6.85 -9.05 2.87
C SER A 258 6.08 -9.89 1.84
N ASP A 259 6.06 -11.17 2.07
CA ASP A 259 5.21 -12.15 1.39
C ASP A 259 3.99 -12.47 2.25
N ILE A 260 4.18 -12.55 3.58
CA ILE A 260 3.16 -12.82 4.57
C ILE A 260 3.28 -11.79 5.70
N CYS A 261 2.15 -11.33 6.21
CA CYS A 261 2.06 -10.44 7.36
C CYS A 261 1.45 -11.18 8.56
N LEU A 262 2.08 -11.03 9.71
CA LEU A 262 1.53 -11.37 11.02
C LEU A 262 0.89 -10.11 11.59
N LEU A 263 -0.44 -10.04 11.60
CA LEU A 263 -1.17 -8.92 12.21
C LEU A 263 -1.41 -9.24 13.69
N LEU A 264 -0.71 -8.53 14.56
CA LEU A 264 -0.81 -8.70 16.01
C LEU A 264 -1.97 -7.89 16.58
N LEU A 265 -2.83 -8.56 17.33
CA LEU A 265 -3.90 -7.98 18.12
C LEU A 265 -3.60 -8.23 19.60
N ASP A 266 -3.80 -7.22 20.46
CA ASP A 266 -3.73 -7.41 21.90
C ASP A 266 -5.02 -8.05 22.40
N VAL A 267 -4.93 -9.17 23.12
CA VAL A 267 -6.11 -9.86 23.66
C VAL A 267 -6.90 -9.00 24.64
N ASN A 268 -6.22 -8.07 25.33
CA ASN A 268 -6.85 -7.17 26.30
C ASN A 268 -7.56 -5.98 25.65
N GLU A 269 -7.26 -5.70 24.37
CA GLU A 269 -7.80 -4.54 23.68
C GLU A 269 -8.17 -4.91 22.23
N LEU A 270 -9.23 -5.68 22.10
CA LEU A 270 -9.75 -6.15 20.82
C LEU A 270 -10.62 -5.06 20.13
N ASN A 271 -10.87 -5.26 18.82
CA ASN A 271 -11.80 -4.47 18.01
C ASN A 271 -11.42 -3.00 17.75
N VAL A 272 -10.15 -2.71 17.74
CA VAL A 272 -9.63 -1.37 17.43
C VAL A 272 -9.69 -1.10 15.92
N ALA A 273 -10.20 0.07 15.54
CA ALA A 273 -10.36 0.46 14.13
C ALA A 273 -9.03 0.44 13.34
N LEU A 274 -7.91 0.75 13.98
CA LEU A 274 -6.58 0.71 13.35
C LEU A 274 -6.19 -0.71 12.94
N ASP A 275 -6.53 -1.73 13.74
CA ASP A 275 -6.23 -3.13 13.41
C ASP A 275 -7.02 -3.58 12.17
N GLN A 276 -8.28 -3.18 12.06
CA GLN A 276 -9.11 -3.45 10.88
C GLN A 276 -8.52 -2.77 9.63
N ARG A 277 -8.07 -1.53 9.79
CA ARG A 277 -7.42 -0.77 8.70
C ARG A 277 -6.14 -1.43 8.23
N LEU A 278 -5.28 -1.89 9.14
CA LEU A 278 -4.05 -2.61 8.81
C LEU A 278 -4.35 -3.90 8.05
N ALA A 279 -5.37 -4.67 8.50
CA ALA A 279 -5.83 -5.85 7.78
C ALA A 279 -6.29 -5.52 6.35
N GLY A 280 -7.00 -4.41 6.16
CA GLY A 280 -7.43 -3.91 4.85
C GLY A 280 -6.24 -3.59 3.94
N ILE A 281 -5.25 -2.87 4.44
CA ILE A 281 -4.02 -2.54 3.70
C ILE A 281 -3.27 -3.81 3.27
N ILE A 282 -3.14 -4.80 4.16
CA ILE A 282 -2.49 -6.08 3.86
C ILE A 282 -3.23 -6.83 2.75
N ASN A 283 -4.58 -6.87 2.83
CA ASN A 283 -5.43 -7.48 1.80
C ASN A 283 -5.26 -6.79 0.44
N ASP A 284 -5.29 -5.46 0.41
CA ASP A 284 -5.17 -4.66 -0.82
C ASP A 284 -3.77 -4.80 -1.45
N ALA A 285 -2.74 -4.92 -0.62
CA ALA A 285 -1.37 -5.23 -1.06
C ALA A 285 -1.22 -6.68 -1.59
N GLY A 286 -2.23 -7.53 -1.42
CA GLY A 286 -2.21 -8.91 -1.89
C GLY A 286 -1.25 -9.81 -1.13
N LYS A 287 -1.00 -9.52 0.15
CA LYS A 287 -0.08 -10.30 0.99
C LYS A 287 -0.81 -11.40 1.75
N GLY A 288 -0.10 -12.49 2.07
CA GLY A 288 -0.61 -13.48 3.02
C GLY A 288 -0.85 -12.83 4.38
N LEU A 289 -1.86 -13.30 5.12
CA LEU A 289 -2.24 -12.74 6.42
C LEU A 289 -2.50 -13.84 7.43
N ILE A 290 -1.87 -13.71 8.60
CA ILE A 290 -2.19 -14.45 9.82
C ILE A 290 -2.58 -13.44 10.89
N VAL A 291 -3.74 -13.61 11.51
CA VAL A 291 -4.17 -12.82 12.65
C VAL A 291 -3.62 -13.46 13.91
N VAL A 292 -2.75 -12.75 14.62
CA VAL A 292 -2.06 -13.24 15.83
C VAL A 292 -2.60 -12.52 17.05
N VAL A 293 -3.37 -13.19 17.86
CA VAL A 293 -3.83 -12.66 19.15
C VAL A 293 -2.70 -12.89 20.16
N SER A 294 -2.04 -11.80 20.51
CA SER A 294 -0.89 -11.78 21.41
C SER A 294 -1.29 -11.65 22.87
N LYS A 295 -0.31 -11.78 23.78
CA LYS A 295 -0.48 -11.67 25.23
C LYS A 295 -1.51 -12.64 25.81
N TRP A 296 -1.62 -13.83 25.22
CA TRP A 296 -2.57 -14.85 25.69
C TRP A 296 -2.32 -15.28 27.14
N ASP A 297 -1.13 -15.08 27.64
CA ASP A 297 -0.75 -15.30 29.05
C ASP A 297 -1.49 -14.39 30.03
N SER A 298 -1.81 -13.16 29.62
CA SER A 298 -2.43 -12.12 30.47
C SER A 298 -3.95 -12.32 30.70
N VAL A 299 -4.57 -13.29 30.02
CA VAL A 299 -6.01 -13.57 30.23
C VAL A 299 -6.18 -14.34 31.52
N GLU A 300 -6.77 -13.72 32.53
CA GLU A 300 -7.08 -14.34 33.81
C GLU A 300 -8.30 -15.27 33.69
N GLY A 301 -8.32 -16.36 34.47
CA GLY A 301 -9.44 -17.29 34.52
C GLY A 301 -9.78 -17.98 33.19
N LYS A 302 -8.82 -18.05 32.24
CA LYS A 302 -9.07 -18.71 30.94
C LYS A 302 -9.28 -20.20 31.08
N ASP A 303 -10.29 -20.66 30.39
CA ASP A 303 -10.66 -22.08 30.25
C ASP A 303 -10.51 -22.58 28.82
N ALA A 304 -10.90 -23.82 28.57
CA ALA A 304 -10.86 -24.42 27.22
C ALA A 304 -11.78 -23.69 26.23
N PHE A 305 -12.86 -23.07 26.69
CA PHE A 305 -13.88 -22.40 25.87
C PHE A 305 -13.59 -20.92 25.61
N THR A 306 -12.65 -20.33 26.35
CA THR A 306 -12.34 -18.88 26.23
C THR A 306 -11.91 -18.51 24.79
N ARG A 307 -11.19 -19.38 24.11
CA ARG A 307 -10.81 -19.17 22.70
C ARG A 307 -12.02 -19.20 21.77
N ASP A 308 -12.92 -20.15 21.99
CA ASP A 308 -14.11 -20.35 21.16
C ASP A 308 -15.10 -19.19 21.34
N ALA A 309 -15.10 -18.54 22.50
CA ALA A 309 -15.87 -17.34 22.77
C ALA A 309 -15.28 -16.08 22.14
N LEU A 310 -13.94 -15.95 22.07
CA LEU A 310 -13.25 -14.78 21.53
C LEU A 310 -13.09 -14.83 20.01
N ALA A 311 -12.81 -15.98 19.42
CA ALA A 311 -12.54 -16.14 18.00
C ALA A 311 -13.68 -15.60 17.10
N PRO A 312 -14.97 -15.90 17.35
CA PRO A 312 -16.08 -15.33 16.57
C PRO A 312 -16.16 -13.81 16.65
N LYS A 313 -15.88 -13.22 17.82
CA LYS A 313 -15.90 -11.77 18.03
C LYS A 313 -14.81 -11.09 17.19
N ILE A 314 -13.60 -11.63 17.18
CA ILE A 314 -12.49 -11.11 16.37
C ILE A 314 -12.83 -11.28 14.88
N SER A 315 -13.30 -12.44 14.46
CA SER A 315 -13.67 -12.72 13.06
C SER A 315 -14.79 -11.80 12.56
N TYR A 316 -15.75 -11.44 13.42
CA TYR A 316 -16.82 -10.50 13.07
C TYR A 316 -16.28 -9.11 12.69
N HIS A 317 -15.27 -8.63 13.40
CA HIS A 317 -14.62 -7.34 13.09
C HIS A 317 -13.69 -7.40 11.87
N LEU A 318 -13.20 -8.60 11.52
CA LEU A 318 -12.34 -8.85 10.36
C LEU A 318 -13.08 -9.58 9.21
N LYS A 319 -14.41 -9.44 9.13
CA LYS A 319 -15.27 -10.12 8.15
C LYS A 319 -14.92 -9.90 6.67
N PHE A 320 -14.09 -8.91 6.37
CA PHE A 320 -13.60 -8.64 5.00
C PHE A 320 -12.34 -9.45 4.64
N VAL A 321 -11.71 -10.12 5.62
CA VAL A 321 -10.60 -11.07 5.43
C VAL A 321 -10.90 -12.42 6.11
N PRO A 322 -12.05 -13.06 5.80
CA PRO A 322 -12.49 -14.30 6.48
C PRO A 322 -11.57 -15.48 6.24
N TRP A 323 -10.68 -15.35 5.29
CA TRP A 323 -9.70 -16.35 4.90
C TRP A 323 -8.41 -16.30 5.73
N ALA A 324 -8.23 -15.29 6.57
CA ALA A 324 -7.05 -15.17 7.42
C ALA A 324 -7.17 -16.10 8.64
N PRO A 325 -6.24 -17.05 8.84
CA PRO A 325 -6.26 -17.89 10.04
C PRO A 325 -5.98 -17.05 11.29
N LEU A 326 -6.64 -17.43 12.38
CA LEU A 326 -6.52 -16.83 13.71
C LEU A 326 -5.72 -17.76 14.62
N ILE A 327 -4.71 -17.23 15.31
CA ILE A 327 -3.91 -17.96 16.29
C ILE A 327 -3.69 -17.14 17.56
N PHE A 328 -3.87 -17.78 18.73
CA PHE A 328 -3.59 -17.18 20.02
C PHE A 328 -2.18 -17.56 20.46
N THR A 329 -1.37 -16.56 20.86
CA THR A 329 0.04 -16.75 21.18
C THR A 329 0.43 -16.05 22.48
N SER A 330 1.42 -16.62 23.17
CA SER A 330 2.15 -15.94 24.23
C SER A 330 3.64 -16.00 23.91
N SER A 331 4.22 -14.85 23.74
CA SER A 331 5.68 -14.73 23.55
C SER A 331 6.46 -14.99 24.83
N ILE A 332 5.84 -14.79 26.01
CA ILE A 332 6.46 -15.01 27.33
C ILE A 332 6.53 -16.51 27.61
N THR A 333 5.42 -17.22 27.49
CA THR A 333 5.37 -18.68 27.75
C THR A 333 5.84 -19.53 26.56
N GLY A 334 6.01 -18.92 25.39
CA GLY A 334 6.37 -19.59 24.15
C GLY A 334 5.20 -20.38 23.51
N GLN A 335 3.96 -20.16 23.99
CA GLN A 335 2.78 -20.88 23.50
C GLN A 335 2.49 -20.54 22.04
N ASN A 336 2.35 -21.55 21.21
CA ASN A 336 2.05 -21.50 19.78
C ASN A 336 3.06 -20.74 18.90
N ILE A 337 4.26 -20.39 19.40
CA ILE A 337 5.29 -19.69 18.62
C ILE A 337 5.78 -20.57 17.46
N THR A 338 6.05 -21.86 17.69
CA THR A 338 6.49 -22.79 16.64
C THR A 338 5.39 -23.00 15.59
N LYS A 339 4.11 -23.07 16.00
CA LYS A 339 2.97 -23.20 15.09
C LYS A 339 2.83 -22.02 14.12
N LEU A 340 3.33 -20.83 14.47
CA LEU A 340 3.36 -19.69 13.54
C LEU A 340 4.23 -19.99 12.32
N PHE A 341 5.39 -20.63 12.50
CA PHE A 341 6.25 -21.01 11.38
C PHE A 341 5.58 -22.04 10.48
N ASP A 342 4.90 -23.05 11.07
CA ASP A 342 4.14 -24.04 10.28
C ASP A 342 3.06 -23.39 9.44
N LEU A 343 2.29 -22.45 10.03
CA LEU A 343 1.26 -21.68 9.32
C LEU A 343 1.87 -20.81 8.21
N VAL A 344 2.99 -20.17 8.46
CA VAL A 344 3.70 -19.35 7.48
C VAL A 344 4.13 -20.18 6.27
N LEU A 345 4.73 -21.35 6.49
CA LEU A 345 5.16 -22.23 5.42
C LEU A 345 3.97 -22.79 4.63
N ASP A 346 2.89 -23.17 5.31
CA ASP A 346 1.68 -23.69 4.69
C ASP A 346 1.00 -22.63 3.81
N ILE A 347 0.88 -21.38 4.30
CA ILE A 347 0.35 -20.27 3.51
C ILE A 347 1.26 -19.98 2.31
N ASN A 348 2.58 -20.01 2.49
CA ASN A 348 3.50 -19.81 1.37
C ASN A 348 3.33 -20.87 0.28
N LYS A 349 3.16 -22.12 0.67
CA LYS A 349 2.87 -23.22 -0.27
C LYS A 349 1.58 -22.98 -1.04
N ARG A 350 0.49 -22.64 -0.34
CA ARG A 350 -0.83 -22.36 -0.95
C ARG A 350 -0.76 -21.14 -1.86
N ARG A 351 -0.04 -20.10 -1.46
CA ARG A 351 0.13 -18.85 -2.18
C ARG A 351 0.84 -19.06 -3.53
N ASN A 352 1.82 -19.97 -3.59
CA ASN A 352 2.57 -20.29 -4.80
C ASN A 352 1.93 -21.43 -5.64
N GLN A 353 0.75 -21.90 -5.25
CA GLN A 353 0.08 -22.99 -5.94
C GLN A 353 -0.38 -22.58 -7.32
N GLU A 354 0.04 -23.34 -8.33
CA GLU A 354 -0.49 -23.25 -9.70
C GLU A 354 -1.67 -24.20 -9.87
N THR A 355 -2.78 -23.67 -10.39
CA THR A 355 -3.98 -24.45 -10.62
C THR A 355 -4.16 -24.74 -12.11
N LYS A 356 -4.35 -26.01 -12.47
CA LYS A 356 -4.53 -26.43 -13.86
C LYS A 356 -5.77 -25.74 -14.48
N THR A 357 -5.59 -25.12 -15.65
CA THR A 357 -6.67 -24.39 -16.36
C THR A 357 -7.89 -25.26 -16.61
N ARG A 358 -7.71 -26.55 -16.91
CA ARG A 358 -8.84 -27.49 -17.13
C ARG A 358 -9.72 -27.61 -15.89
N THR A 359 -9.14 -27.90 -14.73
CA THR A 359 -9.89 -28.07 -13.48
C THR A 359 -10.58 -26.78 -13.04
N LEU A 360 -9.96 -25.61 -13.31
CA LEU A 360 -10.60 -24.30 -13.09
C LEU A 360 -11.83 -24.11 -13.98
N ASN A 361 -11.76 -24.52 -15.23
CA ASN A 361 -12.89 -24.38 -16.16
C ASN A 361 -14.02 -25.36 -15.84
N ASP A 362 -13.70 -26.59 -15.42
CA ASP A 362 -14.71 -27.55 -14.94
C ASP A 362 -15.42 -26.99 -13.69
N LEU A 363 -14.68 -26.36 -12.78
CA LEU A 363 -15.24 -25.69 -11.60
C LEU A 363 -16.16 -24.52 -12.02
N LEU A 364 -15.72 -23.68 -12.93
CA LEU A 364 -16.52 -22.54 -13.44
C LEU A 364 -17.82 -23.01 -14.06
N GLN A 365 -17.78 -24.06 -14.90
CA GLN A 365 -18.97 -24.62 -15.52
C GLN A 365 -19.97 -25.16 -14.49
N LYS A 366 -19.49 -25.94 -13.51
CA LYS A 366 -20.32 -26.43 -12.38
C LYS A 366 -20.94 -25.28 -11.60
N ALA A 367 -20.16 -24.21 -11.33
CA ALA A 367 -20.64 -23.02 -10.63
C ALA A 367 -21.77 -22.32 -11.38
N VAL A 368 -21.61 -22.13 -12.71
CA VAL A 368 -22.61 -21.48 -13.56
C VAL A 368 -23.88 -22.35 -13.73
N GLN A 369 -23.73 -23.68 -13.79
CA GLN A 369 -24.87 -24.60 -13.85
C GLN A 369 -25.67 -24.58 -12.54
N LYS A 370 -24.99 -24.60 -11.38
CA LYS A 370 -25.63 -24.61 -10.07
C LYS A 370 -26.30 -23.27 -9.75
N HIS A 371 -25.64 -22.17 -10.07
CA HIS A 371 -26.11 -20.80 -9.85
C HIS A 371 -25.81 -19.92 -11.06
N PRO A 372 -26.74 -19.82 -12.03
CA PRO A 372 -26.56 -18.91 -13.18
C PRO A 372 -26.38 -17.45 -12.74
N PRO A 373 -25.44 -16.70 -13.36
CA PRO A 373 -25.23 -15.32 -12.97
C PRO A 373 -26.42 -14.44 -13.35
N ALA A 374 -27.05 -13.82 -12.37
CA ALA A 374 -28.05 -12.79 -12.59
C ALA A 374 -27.36 -11.51 -13.11
N GLY A 375 -27.94 -10.91 -14.14
CA GLY A 375 -27.49 -9.64 -14.70
C GLY A 375 -28.28 -8.45 -14.18
N LEU A 376 -27.74 -7.26 -14.42
CA LEU A 376 -28.44 -6.00 -14.19
C LEU A 376 -29.09 -5.53 -15.51
N LYS A 377 -30.29 -4.90 -15.47
CA LYS A 377 -30.96 -4.30 -16.62
C LYS A 377 -31.24 -5.29 -17.76
N ASN A 378 -31.87 -6.42 -17.49
CA ASN A 378 -32.22 -7.46 -18.49
C ASN A 378 -31.04 -7.97 -19.34
N THR A 379 -29.83 -7.84 -18.85
CA THR A 379 -28.63 -8.30 -19.53
C THR A 379 -28.08 -9.55 -18.84
N HIS A 380 -27.93 -10.64 -19.61
CA HIS A 380 -27.41 -11.91 -19.08
C HIS A 380 -25.90 -12.00 -19.26
N PRO A 381 -25.12 -11.97 -18.19
CA PRO A 381 -23.68 -12.22 -18.25
C PRO A 381 -23.43 -13.69 -18.61
N LYS A 382 -22.44 -13.92 -19.50
CA LYS A 382 -22.00 -15.27 -19.86
C LYS A 382 -20.53 -15.42 -19.50
N LEU A 383 -20.23 -16.28 -18.52
CA LEU A 383 -18.87 -16.67 -18.18
C LEU A 383 -18.48 -17.82 -19.11
N ARG A 384 -17.33 -17.74 -19.76
CA ARG A 384 -16.90 -18.72 -20.75
C ARG A 384 -15.73 -19.56 -20.26
N TYR A 385 -14.68 -18.90 -19.77
CA TYR A 385 -13.50 -19.60 -19.24
C TYR A 385 -12.78 -18.76 -18.21
N ILE A 386 -11.97 -19.44 -17.39
CA ILE A 386 -11.16 -18.89 -16.33
C ILE A 386 -9.71 -19.37 -16.47
N VAL A 387 -8.76 -18.50 -16.20
CA VAL A 387 -7.33 -18.82 -16.13
C VAL A 387 -6.70 -18.18 -14.91
N GLN A 388 -5.74 -18.86 -14.33
CA GLN A 388 -4.84 -18.26 -13.34
C GLN A 388 -3.71 -17.55 -14.08
N THR A 389 -3.52 -16.26 -13.82
CA THR A 389 -2.51 -15.43 -14.49
C THR A 389 -1.32 -15.13 -13.60
N ASP A 390 -1.48 -15.28 -12.28
CA ASP A 390 -0.43 -15.03 -11.29
C ASP A 390 -0.69 -15.90 -10.05
N THR A 391 0.36 -16.16 -9.27
CA THR A 391 0.31 -16.95 -8.04
C THR A 391 0.43 -16.10 -6.78
N THR A 392 1.10 -14.95 -6.82
CA THR A 392 1.46 -14.16 -5.62
C THR A 392 1.01 -12.69 -5.68
N PRO A 393 -0.27 -12.38 -5.39
CA PRO A 393 -1.35 -13.26 -4.93
C PRO A 393 -1.99 -14.05 -6.08
N PRO A 394 -2.66 -15.18 -5.80
CA PRO A 394 -3.41 -15.91 -6.80
C PRO A 394 -4.39 -14.99 -7.55
N TRP A 395 -4.17 -14.83 -8.85
CA TRP A 395 -4.96 -13.95 -9.69
C TRP A 395 -5.66 -14.74 -10.78
N PHE A 396 -6.97 -14.72 -10.75
CA PHE A 396 -7.81 -15.40 -11.74
C PHE A 396 -8.49 -14.40 -12.64
N VAL A 397 -8.43 -14.65 -13.94
CA VAL A 397 -9.10 -13.82 -14.96
C VAL A 397 -10.21 -14.63 -15.60
N ILE A 398 -11.43 -14.13 -15.48
CA ILE A 398 -12.64 -14.73 -16.07
C ILE A 398 -12.99 -13.96 -17.33
N TYR A 399 -13.12 -14.69 -18.42
CA TYR A 399 -13.47 -14.17 -19.72
C TYR A 399 -14.92 -14.55 -20.10
N GLY A 400 -15.58 -13.65 -20.82
CA GLY A 400 -16.95 -13.88 -21.28
C GLY A 400 -17.58 -12.66 -21.91
N SER A 401 -18.90 -12.59 -21.89
CA SER A 401 -19.66 -11.47 -22.44
C SER A 401 -20.57 -10.84 -21.39
N ASN A 402 -20.74 -9.52 -21.47
CA ASN A 402 -21.57 -8.72 -20.57
C ASN A 402 -21.12 -8.76 -19.09
N LEU A 403 -19.85 -9.09 -18.83
CA LEU A 403 -19.33 -9.33 -17.48
C LEU A 403 -19.35 -8.07 -16.58
N LYS A 404 -19.46 -6.88 -17.15
CA LYS A 404 -19.64 -5.61 -16.41
C LYS A 404 -20.94 -5.56 -15.61
N PHE A 405 -21.93 -6.39 -15.97
CA PHE A 405 -23.24 -6.45 -15.31
C PHE A 405 -23.34 -7.54 -14.24
N ILE A 406 -22.28 -8.30 -13.99
CA ILE A 406 -22.24 -9.28 -12.91
C ILE A 406 -22.39 -8.56 -11.58
N HIS A 407 -23.37 -8.99 -10.77
CA HIS A 407 -23.58 -8.48 -9.44
C HIS A 407 -22.39 -8.84 -8.51
N TRP A 408 -22.09 -7.98 -7.57
CA TRP A 408 -20.96 -8.16 -6.64
C TRP A 408 -21.06 -9.44 -5.79
N SER A 409 -22.30 -9.88 -5.44
CA SER A 409 -22.51 -11.12 -4.68
C SER A 409 -22.06 -12.36 -5.46
N TYR A 410 -22.25 -12.37 -6.79
CA TYR A 410 -21.80 -13.46 -7.63
C TYR A 410 -20.26 -13.55 -7.73
N LYS A 411 -19.60 -12.38 -7.70
CA LYS A 411 -18.13 -12.34 -7.64
C LYS A 411 -17.61 -12.95 -6.33
N ARG A 412 -18.26 -12.65 -5.20
CA ARG A 412 -17.95 -13.26 -3.90
C ARG A 412 -18.22 -14.77 -3.88
N TYR A 413 -19.32 -15.20 -4.48
CA TYR A 413 -19.63 -16.63 -4.63
C TYR A 413 -18.50 -17.37 -5.35
N LEU A 414 -18.05 -16.86 -6.51
CA LEU A 414 -16.95 -17.46 -7.27
C LEU A 414 -15.63 -17.44 -6.48
N GLU A 415 -15.34 -16.36 -5.77
CA GLU A 415 -14.15 -16.28 -4.92
C GLU A 415 -14.19 -17.33 -3.82
N SER A 416 -15.31 -17.45 -3.09
CA SER A 416 -15.49 -18.47 -2.04
C SER A 416 -15.32 -19.87 -2.61
N LEU A 417 -15.96 -20.15 -3.75
CA LEU A 417 -15.88 -21.47 -4.39
C LEU A 417 -14.44 -21.85 -4.79
N ILE A 418 -13.68 -20.92 -5.37
CA ILE A 418 -12.27 -21.14 -5.72
C ILE A 418 -11.45 -21.37 -4.45
N ARG A 419 -11.68 -20.57 -3.42
CA ARG A 419 -10.99 -20.64 -2.13
C ARG A 419 -11.20 -21.98 -1.46
N ASP A 420 -12.45 -22.45 -1.39
CA ASP A 420 -12.82 -23.69 -0.73
C ASP A 420 -12.30 -24.91 -1.51
N THR A 421 -12.37 -24.85 -2.85
CA THR A 421 -11.92 -25.97 -3.70
C THR A 421 -10.40 -26.15 -3.67
N TYR A 422 -9.64 -25.05 -3.67
CA TYR A 422 -8.17 -25.11 -3.76
C TYR A 422 -7.46 -24.71 -2.46
N ASN A 423 -8.22 -24.54 -1.37
CA ASN A 423 -7.69 -24.26 -0.03
C ASN A 423 -6.75 -23.03 0.03
N TYR A 424 -7.21 -21.88 -0.48
CA TYR A 424 -6.45 -20.64 -0.40
C TYR A 424 -6.61 -19.92 0.95
N ASN A 425 -6.56 -20.67 2.08
CA ASN A 425 -6.54 -20.05 3.41
C ASN A 425 -5.24 -19.28 3.65
N GLY A 426 -5.33 -18.13 4.30
CA GLY A 426 -4.20 -17.27 4.63
C GLY A 426 -3.70 -16.40 3.47
N THR A 427 -4.32 -16.47 2.27
CA THR A 427 -3.92 -15.66 1.12
C THR A 427 -5.12 -15.01 0.43
N PRO A 428 -5.04 -13.74 0.02
CA PRO A 428 -6.08 -13.09 -0.75
C PRO A 428 -6.12 -13.64 -2.18
N ILE A 429 -7.32 -13.66 -2.76
CA ILE A 429 -7.55 -14.03 -4.17
C ILE A 429 -7.94 -12.78 -4.94
N LYS A 430 -7.36 -12.57 -6.11
CA LYS A 430 -7.79 -11.52 -7.05
C LYS A 430 -8.61 -12.12 -8.17
N LEU A 431 -9.84 -11.59 -8.38
CA LEU A 431 -10.70 -11.94 -9.50
C LEU A 431 -10.82 -10.76 -10.45
N SER A 432 -10.52 -10.97 -11.72
CA SER A 432 -10.72 -10.00 -12.79
C SER A 432 -11.71 -10.53 -13.83
N PHE A 433 -12.58 -9.67 -14.32
CA PHE A 433 -13.59 -9.98 -15.32
C PHE A 433 -13.28 -9.21 -16.59
N ARG A 434 -13.05 -9.93 -17.70
CA ARG A 434 -12.70 -9.34 -19.01
C ARG A 434 -13.71 -9.70 -20.07
N ASP A 435 -14.36 -8.67 -20.61
CA ASP A 435 -15.33 -8.82 -21.69
C ASP A 435 -14.61 -9.02 -23.03
N GLU A 436 -14.89 -10.10 -23.74
CA GLU A 436 -14.25 -10.45 -25.01
C GLU A 436 -14.50 -9.43 -26.12
N LYS A 437 -15.69 -8.81 -26.16
CA LYS A 437 -15.99 -7.74 -27.13
C LYS A 437 -15.06 -6.55 -26.91
N GLN A 438 -14.78 -6.20 -25.66
CA GLN A 438 -13.89 -5.10 -25.35
C GLN A 438 -12.43 -5.44 -25.71
N ILE A 439 -12.00 -6.69 -25.52
CA ILE A 439 -10.66 -7.15 -25.90
C ILE A 439 -10.49 -7.10 -27.43
N LYS A 440 -11.46 -7.63 -28.18
CA LYS A 440 -11.45 -7.59 -29.66
C LYS A 440 -11.44 -6.14 -30.16
N SER A 441 -12.26 -5.27 -29.58
CA SER A 441 -12.29 -3.83 -29.90
C SER A 441 -10.95 -3.15 -29.61
N ASN A 442 -10.35 -3.43 -28.45
CA ASN A 442 -9.05 -2.84 -28.10
C ASN A 442 -7.91 -3.35 -28.99
N LYS A 443 -7.89 -4.65 -29.37
CA LYS A 443 -6.92 -5.18 -30.34
C LYS A 443 -7.03 -4.47 -31.68
N LYS A 444 -8.26 -4.28 -32.20
CA LYS A 444 -8.50 -3.55 -33.45
C LYS A 444 -8.08 -2.07 -33.35
N ARG A 445 -8.26 -1.43 -32.21
CA ARG A 445 -7.81 -0.04 -31.99
C ARG A 445 -6.28 0.07 -31.96
N ILE A 446 -5.62 -0.85 -31.28
CA ILE A 446 -4.15 -0.88 -31.21
C ILE A 446 -3.54 -1.13 -32.60
N SER A 447 -4.11 -2.05 -33.38
CA SER A 447 -3.68 -2.28 -34.78
C SER A 447 -3.90 -1.07 -35.70
N GLN A 448 -4.78 -0.14 -35.31
CA GLN A 448 -5.03 1.12 -36.01
C GLN A 448 -4.24 2.31 -35.40
N GLY A 449 -3.23 2.07 -34.55
CA GLY A 449 -2.45 3.12 -33.86
C GLY A 449 -3.23 3.93 -32.82
N LYS A 450 -4.43 3.46 -32.41
CA LYS A 450 -5.30 4.16 -31.44
C LYS A 450 -5.14 3.57 -30.04
N GLU A 451 -5.20 4.41 -29.02
CA GLU A 451 -5.16 3.95 -27.63
C GLU A 451 -6.30 2.99 -27.27
N PRO A 452 -6.04 1.97 -26.42
CA PRO A 452 -7.06 1.06 -25.94
C PRO A 452 -8.10 1.79 -25.06
N VAL A 453 -9.36 1.35 -25.12
CA VAL A 453 -10.43 1.90 -24.28
C VAL A 453 -10.31 1.36 -22.86
N THR A 454 -9.69 2.15 -21.97
CA THR A 454 -9.58 1.88 -20.53
C THR A 454 -10.68 2.58 -19.73
N LYS A 455 -10.82 2.27 -18.42
CA LYS A 455 -11.72 3.04 -17.53
C LYS A 455 -11.36 4.53 -17.52
N ALA A 456 -10.08 4.86 -17.46
CA ALA A 456 -9.57 6.24 -17.50
C ALA A 456 -9.94 6.95 -18.82
N TYR A 457 -9.79 6.26 -19.96
CA TYR A 457 -10.19 6.80 -21.27
C TYR A 457 -11.69 7.11 -21.33
N LYS A 458 -12.57 6.23 -20.79
CA LYS A 458 -14.02 6.48 -20.74
C LYS A 458 -14.38 7.65 -19.83
N GLN A 459 -13.73 7.78 -18.69
CA GLN A 459 -13.93 8.90 -17.76
C GLN A 459 -13.47 10.22 -18.38
N ALA A 460 -12.32 10.25 -19.03
CA ALA A 460 -11.83 11.43 -19.74
C ALA A 460 -12.74 11.84 -20.90
N LYS A 461 -13.28 10.86 -21.67
CA LYS A 461 -14.23 11.13 -22.75
C LYS A 461 -15.57 11.67 -22.25
N ASN A 462 -16.07 11.15 -21.11
CA ASN A 462 -17.29 11.65 -20.48
C ASN A 462 -17.10 13.05 -19.89
N ALA A 463 -15.95 13.33 -19.29
CA ALA A 463 -15.60 14.67 -18.79
C ALA A 463 -15.52 15.68 -19.96
N LYS A 464 -14.92 15.30 -21.10
CA LYS A 464 -14.91 16.15 -22.31
C LYS A 464 -16.31 16.39 -22.90
N LYS A 465 -17.23 15.40 -22.83
CA LYS A 465 -18.63 15.60 -23.25
C LYS A 465 -19.40 16.56 -22.35
N LEU A 466 -19.11 16.56 -21.05
CA LEU A 466 -19.72 17.49 -20.08
C LEU A 466 -19.18 18.91 -20.21
N LEU A 467 -17.93 19.06 -20.68
CA LEU A 467 -17.29 20.37 -20.90
C LEU A 467 -17.63 21.04 -22.24
N ASN A 468 -18.17 20.28 -23.23
CA ASN A 468 -18.60 20.80 -24.52
C ASN A 468 -20.01 20.32 -24.86
N PRO A 469 -21.07 20.94 -24.32
CA PRO A 469 -22.46 20.59 -24.62
C PRO A 469 -22.92 21.02 -26.03
N HIS A 470 -22.18 21.85 -26.75
CA HIS A 470 -22.63 22.47 -28.00
C HIS A 470 -22.24 21.76 -29.32
N ASN A 471 -21.63 20.58 -29.29
CA ASN A 471 -21.23 19.85 -30.53
C ASN A 471 -22.11 18.63 -30.85
N ASN A 472 -23.41 18.70 -30.58
CA ASN A 472 -24.41 17.75 -31.04
C ASN A 472 -25.62 18.52 -31.64
N ARG A 473 -25.42 19.09 -32.80
CA ARG A 473 -26.47 19.37 -33.79
C ARG A 473 -26.00 18.89 -35.15
#